data_241e9bc2a47c07e9d05f3cc7d3e975a1
#
_entry.id   241e9bc2a47c07e9d05f3cc7d3e975a1
#
_cell.length_a   1.000
_cell.length_b   1.000
_cell.length_c   1.000
_cell.angle_alpha   90.00
_cell.angle_beta   90.00
_cell.angle_gamma   90.00
#
_symmetry.space_group_name_H-M   'P 1'
#
loop_
_entity.id
_entity.type
_entity.pdbx_description
1 polymer ?
#
loop_
_entity_poly.entity_id
_entity_poly.type
_entity_poly.pdbx_seq_one_letter_code
_entity_poly.pdbx_strand_id
1 'polypeptide(L)'
;MLRKALILVGLSALSLSASAANYTVTVEPNYPASQAQEIYKPLMAYLGRATGHTFTLKTANNYHGYWRDILANAPVDFSFEEAHFADFRAQRQGFIPLVRVAEPTQFSLLVSPENTAGGTQGLMAGTIISMPSPSLGYLFLGELYPNPIAQPEIASSAQTLKDGVDAVFAQEAMAAMVPIYIAQQYPNLESVHLSRSLPGRSFSASGKVPATVRTAVTDAMLKLHENPNLIDVLTEIGTTQFVKTSAAEIAGNERMLRRVFGYPKTTPKPAAAPAPAASAKPAAAAAVKK
;
A
#
# COMPACT_ATOMS: atom_id res chain seq x y z
N MET A 1 15.26 -46.88 -59.70
CA MET A 1 15.37 -46.96 -58.22
C MET A 1 15.43 -45.53 -57.65
N LEU A 2 14.30 -45.02 -57.25
CA LEU A 2 14.19 -43.62 -56.66
C LEU A 2 14.31 -43.71 -55.18
N ARG A 3 15.37 -43.10 -54.58
CA ARG A 3 15.52 -42.92 -53.11
C ARG A 3 14.81 -41.65 -52.75
N LYS A 4 13.69 -41.75 -51.99
CA LYS A 4 13.00 -40.66 -51.36
C LYS A 4 13.75 -40.31 -50.08
N ALA A 5 14.40 -39.14 -50.00
CA ALA A 5 14.95 -38.60 -48.79
C ALA A 5 13.83 -37.91 -48.02
N LEU A 6 13.53 -38.41 -46.81
CA LEU A 6 12.58 -37.81 -45.87
C LEU A 6 13.36 -36.79 -45.03
N ILE A 7 13.11 -35.50 -45.26
CA ILE A 7 13.68 -34.43 -44.40
C ILE A 7 12.74 -34.26 -43.20
N LEU A 8 13.21 -34.71 -42.04
CA LEU A 8 12.53 -34.49 -40.75
C LEU A 8 12.91 -33.10 -40.22
N VAL A 9 12.01 -32.13 -40.39
CA VAL A 9 12.19 -30.80 -39.80
C VAL A 9 11.78 -30.90 -38.32
N GLY A 10 12.79 -30.98 -37.43
CA GLY A 10 12.59 -30.93 -36.00
C GLY A 10 12.21 -29.53 -35.57
N LEU A 11 10.95 -29.32 -35.20
CA LEU A 11 10.46 -28.10 -34.57
C LEU A 11 10.96 -28.07 -33.11
N SER A 12 12.13 -27.45 -32.86
CA SER A 12 12.62 -27.21 -31.52
C SER A 12 11.75 -26.13 -30.89
N ALA A 13 10.75 -26.52 -30.11
CA ALA A 13 10.02 -25.61 -29.24
C ALA A 13 10.99 -25.09 -28.15
N LEU A 14 11.51 -23.89 -28.32
CA LEU A 14 12.20 -23.16 -27.24
C LEU A 14 11.17 -22.90 -26.15
N SER A 15 11.10 -23.79 -25.15
CA SER A 15 10.43 -23.53 -23.90
C SER A 15 11.20 -22.41 -23.21
N LEU A 16 10.73 -21.16 -23.30
CA LEU A 16 11.15 -20.10 -22.40
C LEU A 16 10.74 -20.51 -20.99
N SER A 17 11.64 -21.18 -20.29
CA SER A 17 11.49 -21.39 -18.85
C SER A 17 11.49 -20.01 -18.20
N ALA A 18 10.34 -19.50 -17.81
CA ALA A 18 10.25 -18.31 -16.97
C ALA A 18 11.01 -18.64 -15.68
N SER A 19 12.21 -18.08 -15.53
CA SER A 19 13.01 -18.25 -14.30
C SER A 19 12.23 -17.63 -13.13
N ALA A 20 12.07 -18.39 -12.05
CA ALA A 20 11.49 -17.86 -10.82
C ALA A 20 12.36 -16.70 -10.32
N ALA A 21 11.78 -15.51 -10.24
CA ALA A 21 12.44 -14.32 -9.71
C ALA A 21 12.05 -14.11 -8.24
N ASN A 22 12.90 -13.37 -7.51
CA ASN A 22 12.61 -12.97 -6.13
C ASN A 22 12.25 -11.49 -6.10
N TYR A 23 11.07 -11.17 -5.56
CA TYR A 23 10.56 -9.81 -5.43
C TYR A 23 10.40 -9.42 -3.98
N THR A 24 10.69 -8.16 -3.67
CA THR A 24 10.51 -7.55 -2.36
C THR A 24 9.21 -6.78 -2.29
N VAL A 25 8.48 -6.94 -1.17
CA VAL A 25 7.26 -6.19 -0.87
C VAL A 25 7.48 -5.40 0.39
N THR A 26 7.20 -4.10 0.38
CA THR A 26 7.20 -3.28 1.59
C THR A 26 5.79 -2.91 1.99
N VAL A 27 5.57 -2.78 3.31
CA VAL A 27 4.31 -2.35 3.90
C VAL A 27 4.57 -1.26 4.92
N GLU A 28 3.56 -0.44 5.21
CA GLU A 28 3.64 0.53 6.29
C GLU A 28 3.84 -0.18 7.64
N PRO A 29 4.64 0.40 8.55
CA PRO A 29 4.96 -0.20 9.86
C PRO A 29 3.81 -0.03 10.86
N ASN A 30 2.64 -0.61 10.55
CA ASN A 30 1.45 -0.64 11.40
C ASN A 30 1.52 -1.75 12.47
N TYR A 31 2.61 -2.52 12.47
CA TYR A 31 2.91 -3.60 13.40
C TYR A 31 4.41 -3.66 13.65
N PRO A 32 4.85 -4.17 14.82
CA PRO A 32 6.23 -4.58 15.01
C PRO A 32 6.69 -5.53 13.90
N ALA A 33 7.96 -5.46 13.51
CA ALA A 33 8.48 -6.17 12.33
C ALA A 33 8.21 -7.69 12.34
N SER A 34 8.33 -8.34 13.51
CA SER A 34 8.05 -9.77 13.65
C SER A 34 6.57 -10.10 13.44
N GLN A 35 5.68 -9.29 13.98
CA GLN A 35 4.24 -9.45 13.81
C GLN A 35 3.82 -9.21 12.36
N ALA A 36 4.37 -8.17 11.71
CA ALA A 36 4.13 -7.92 10.29
C ALA A 36 4.53 -9.12 9.42
N GLN A 37 5.69 -9.77 9.70
CA GLN A 37 6.10 -10.96 8.98
C GLN A 37 5.06 -12.08 9.07
N GLU A 38 4.50 -12.35 10.26
CA GLU A 38 3.49 -13.40 10.43
C GLU A 38 2.16 -13.04 9.75
N ILE A 39 1.68 -11.78 9.88
CA ILE A 39 0.43 -11.31 9.27
C ILE A 39 0.48 -11.41 7.74
N TYR A 40 1.57 -10.96 7.12
CA TYR A 40 1.66 -10.93 5.66
C TYR A 40 2.22 -12.21 5.02
N LYS A 41 2.75 -13.16 5.81
CA LYS A 41 3.27 -14.45 5.31
C LYS A 41 2.30 -15.23 4.41
N PRO A 42 1.00 -15.38 4.76
CA PRO A 42 0.05 -16.06 3.89
C PRO A 42 -0.14 -15.35 2.54
N LEU A 43 -0.15 -14.01 2.53
CA LEU A 43 -0.23 -13.21 1.30
C LEU A 43 1.00 -13.42 0.42
N MET A 44 2.21 -13.38 1.00
CA MET A 44 3.44 -13.63 0.24
C MET A 44 3.46 -15.03 -0.38
N ALA A 45 3.06 -16.04 0.40
CA ALA A 45 2.95 -17.41 -0.08
C ALA A 45 1.89 -17.58 -1.19
N TYR A 46 0.75 -16.87 -1.07
CA TYR A 46 -0.29 -16.88 -2.09
C TYR A 46 0.20 -16.26 -3.40
N LEU A 47 0.80 -15.07 -3.35
CA LEU A 47 1.38 -14.40 -4.52
C LEU A 47 2.44 -15.30 -5.19
N GLY A 48 3.26 -15.97 -4.39
CA GLY A 48 4.26 -16.93 -4.88
C GLY A 48 3.63 -18.05 -5.70
N ARG A 49 2.61 -18.71 -5.16
CA ARG A 49 1.89 -19.78 -5.87
C ARG A 49 1.17 -19.30 -7.12
N ALA A 50 0.55 -18.12 -7.05
CA ALA A 50 -0.24 -17.58 -8.16
C ALA A 50 0.61 -17.11 -9.34
N THR A 51 1.85 -16.69 -9.08
CA THR A 51 2.71 -16.06 -10.12
C THR A 51 3.92 -16.91 -10.53
N GLY A 52 4.25 -17.96 -9.76
CA GLY A 52 5.48 -18.76 -9.97
C GLY A 52 6.77 -18.05 -9.54
N HIS A 53 6.67 -16.98 -8.74
CA HIS A 53 7.80 -16.20 -8.22
C HIS A 53 7.90 -16.30 -6.70
N THR A 54 8.95 -15.74 -6.10
CA THR A 54 9.09 -15.63 -4.64
C THR A 54 8.86 -14.18 -4.21
N PHE A 55 8.10 -13.99 -3.12
CA PHE A 55 7.87 -12.67 -2.53
C PHE A 55 8.39 -12.64 -1.10
N THR A 56 9.20 -11.63 -0.79
CA THR A 56 9.81 -11.43 0.53
C THR A 56 9.35 -10.10 1.10
N LEU A 57 8.76 -10.13 2.30
CA LEU A 57 8.35 -8.92 3.00
C LEU A 57 9.56 -8.18 3.54
N LYS A 58 9.64 -6.88 3.26
CA LYS A 58 10.62 -5.95 3.81
C LYS A 58 9.90 -5.00 4.75
N THR A 59 10.19 -5.08 6.05
CA THR A 59 9.59 -4.25 7.09
C THR A 59 10.53 -3.13 7.52
N ALA A 60 9.98 -2.01 7.95
CA ALA A 60 10.68 -0.95 8.68
C ALA A 60 10.33 -1.03 10.17
N ASN A 61 11.24 -0.59 11.04
CA ASN A 61 11.01 -0.63 12.48
C ASN A 61 9.99 0.41 12.97
N ASN A 62 9.82 1.49 12.23
CA ASN A 62 8.87 2.56 12.53
C ASN A 62 8.66 3.46 11.31
N TYR A 63 7.71 4.40 11.41
CA TYR A 63 7.37 5.34 10.35
C TYR A 63 8.52 6.28 9.95
N HIS A 64 9.40 6.67 10.88
CA HIS A 64 10.57 7.52 10.55
C HIS A 64 11.58 6.76 9.67
N GLY A 65 11.87 5.50 10.01
CA GLY A 65 12.69 4.62 9.19
C GLY A 65 12.07 4.35 7.83
N TYR A 66 10.76 4.11 7.79
CA TYR A 66 10.00 3.89 6.58
C TYR A 66 10.06 5.10 5.64
N TRP A 67 9.79 6.30 6.17
CA TRP A 67 9.86 7.55 5.42
C TRP A 67 11.27 7.86 4.91
N ARG A 68 12.30 7.64 5.73
CA ARG A 68 13.70 7.76 5.32
C ARG A 68 14.02 6.85 4.14
N ASP A 69 13.57 5.60 4.16
CA ASP A 69 13.80 4.63 3.09
C ASP A 69 13.05 5.03 1.80
N ILE A 70 11.85 5.60 1.92
CA ILE A 70 11.13 6.20 0.78
C ILE A 70 11.92 7.37 0.20
N LEU A 71 12.38 8.32 1.03
CA LEU A 71 13.16 9.47 0.58
C LEU A 71 14.48 9.09 -0.10
N ALA A 72 15.13 8.05 0.41
CA ALA A 72 16.35 7.49 -0.18
C ALA A 72 16.09 6.68 -1.46
N ASN A 73 14.84 6.52 -1.88
CA ASN A 73 14.43 5.63 -2.98
C ASN A 73 15.05 4.22 -2.82
N ALA A 74 15.00 3.70 -1.58
CA ALA A 74 15.54 2.38 -1.25
C ALA A 74 14.88 1.31 -2.15
N PRO A 75 15.67 0.38 -2.73
CA PRO A 75 15.14 -0.60 -3.67
C PRO A 75 14.04 -1.47 -3.05
N VAL A 76 12.90 -1.51 -3.73
CA VAL A 76 11.77 -2.37 -3.43
C VAL A 76 10.95 -2.55 -4.71
N ASP A 77 10.37 -3.75 -4.89
CA ASP A 77 9.66 -4.10 -6.11
C ASP A 77 8.16 -3.79 -6.02
N PHE A 78 7.57 -4.02 -4.86
CA PHE A 78 6.16 -3.74 -4.58
C PHE A 78 6.00 -3.02 -3.26
N SER A 79 4.93 -2.24 -3.15
CA SER A 79 4.54 -1.58 -1.90
C SER A 79 3.04 -1.71 -1.65
N PHE A 80 2.64 -1.83 -0.37
CA PHE A 80 1.24 -1.77 0.06
C PHE A 80 1.09 -0.65 1.09
N GLU A 81 0.49 0.45 0.65
CA GLU A 81 0.58 1.75 1.32
C GLU A 81 -0.72 2.54 1.23
N GLU A 82 -0.96 3.41 2.20
CA GLU A 82 -1.99 4.44 2.16
C GLU A 82 -1.77 5.41 0.99
N ALA A 83 -2.84 6.06 0.55
CA ALA A 83 -2.87 6.87 -0.67
C ALA A 83 -1.78 7.95 -0.73
N HIS A 84 -1.38 8.55 0.41
CA HIS A 84 -0.36 9.60 0.43
C HIS A 84 1.06 9.10 0.08
N PHE A 85 1.45 7.91 0.55
CA PHE A 85 2.71 7.28 0.16
C PHE A 85 2.63 6.69 -1.24
N ALA A 86 1.52 6.02 -1.58
CA ALA A 86 1.34 5.44 -2.90
C ALA A 86 1.40 6.52 -4.00
N ASP A 87 0.78 7.69 -3.78
CA ASP A 87 0.86 8.83 -4.69
C ASP A 87 2.28 9.41 -4.75
N PHE A 88 2.96 9.56 -3.61
CA PHE A 88 4.36 10.01 -3.59
C PHE A 88 5.25 9.09 -4.45
N ARG A 89 5.12 7.77 -4.29
CA ARG A 89 5.89 6.80 -5.10
C ARG A 89 5.50 6.86 -6.58
N ALA A 90 4.23 7.00 -6.90
CA ALA A 90 3.77 7.12 -8.27
C ALA A 90 4.33 8.37 -8.94
N GLN A 91 4.26 9.52 -8.26
CA GLN A 91 4.71 10.82 -8.80
C GLN A 91 6.24 10.95 -8.88
N ARG A 92 6.98 10.34 -7.95
CA ARG A 92 8.41 10.61 -7.77
C ARG A 92 9.34 9.44 -8.04
N GLN A 93 8.84 8.21 -7.93
CA GLN A 93 9.66 7.00 -7.98
C GLN A 93 9.25 6.04 -9.11
N GLY A 94 8.22 6.41 -9.91
CA GLY A 94 7.77 5.63 -11.05
C GLY A 94 7.06 4.32 -10.65
N PHE A 95 6.45 4.29 -9.46
CA PHE A 95 5.57 3.18 -9.09
C PHE A 95 4.25 3.27 -9.83
N ILE A 96 3.67 2.12 -10.10
CA ILE A 96 2.42 1.94 -10.83
C ILE A 96 1.43 1.30 -9.86
N PRO A 97 0.39 2.00 -9.41
CA PRO A 97 -0.70 1.40 -8.64
C PRO A 97 -1.40 0.33 -9.47
N LEU A 98 -1.55 -0.87 -8.88
CA LEU A 98 -2.15 -2.04 -9.54
C LEU A 98 -3.58 -2.27 -9.05
N VAL A 99 -3.72 -2.40 -7.74
CA VAL A 99 -4.99 -2.61 -7.05
C VAL A 99 -5.00 -1.81 -5.75
N ARG A 100 -6.19 -1.56 -5.22
CA ARG A 100 -6.39 -1.00 -3.89
C ARG A 100 -7.41 -1.80 -3.12
N VAL A 101 -7.44 -1.65 -1.80
CA VAL A 101 -8.57 -2.15 -1.01
C VAL A 101 -9.86 -1.47 -1.47
N ALA A 102 -10.96 -2.22 -1.48
CA ALA A 102 -12.24 -1.71 -2.00
C ALA A 102 -12.79 -0.57 -1.14
N GLU A 103 -12.66 -0.70 0.17
CA GLU A 103 -13.13 0.28 1.14
C GLU A 103 -12.26 1.55 1.08
N PRO A 104 -12.87 2.73 1.18
CA PRO A 104 -12.12 3.98 1.34
C PRO A 104 -11.43 4.03 2.69
N THR A 105 -10.27 4.67 2.75
CA THR A 105 -9.59 4.95 4.02
C THR A 105 -10.22 6.16 4.69
N GLN A 106 -10.71 5.96 5.90
CA GLN A 106 -11.13 7.01 6.85
C GLN A 106 -10.60 6.68 8.24
N PHE A 107 -10.36 7.72 9.03
CA PHE A 107 -9.94 7.62 10.42
C PHE A 107 -11.00 8.23 11.34
N SER A 108 -11.15 7.60 12.49
CA SER A 108 -12.05 8.04 13.54
C SER A 108 -11.23 8.49 14.76
N LEU A 109 -11.63 9.58 15.36
CA LEU A 109 -11.15 10.01 16.66
C LEU A 109 -12.06 9.44 17.73
N LEU A 110 -11.62 8.32 18.33
CA LEU A 110 -12.36 7.59 19.35
C LEU A 110 -12.09 8.12 20.74
N VAL A 111 -13.13 8.18 21.53
CA VAL A 111 -13.11 8.58 22.96
C VAL A 111 -13.98 7.63 23.78
N SER A 112 -13.77 7.59 25.09
CA SER A 112 -14.74 7.00 26.01
C SER A 112 -16.01 7.87 26.07
N PRO A 113 -17.21 7.29 26.34
CA PRO A 113 -18.48 8.02 26.36
C PRO A 113 -18.48 9.27 27.23
N GLU A 114 -17.78 9.24 28.37
CA GLU A 114 -17.64 10.38 29.28
C GLU A 114 -16.85 11.57 28.68
N ASN A 115 -16.03 11.34 27.64
CA ASN A 115 -15.18 12.33 26.98
C ASN A 115 -15.80 12.91 25.69
N THR A 116 -17.08 12.64 25.41
CA THR A 116 -17.79 13.15 24.23
C THR A 116 -18.14 14.62 24.31
N ALA A 117 -18.25 15.16 25.55
CA ALA A 117 -18.65 16.54 25.78
C ALA A 117 -17.67 17.53 25.15
N GLY A 118 -18.21 18.49 24.36
CA GLY A 118 -17.41 19.47 23.64
C GLY A 118 -16.75 18.95 22.35
N GLY A 119 -16.97 17.68 21.97
CA GLY A 119 -16.41 17.09 20.76
C GLY A 119 -14.89 17.25 20.70
N THR A 120 -14.35 17.62 19.53
CA THR A 120 -12.90 17.80 19.34
C THR A 120 -12.31 18.95 20.18
N GLN A 121 -13.12 19.95 20.57
CA GLN A 121 -12.67 21.04 21.44
C GLN A 121 -12.51 20.58 22.90
N GLY A 122 -13.33 19.63 23.36
CA GLY A 122 -13.20 19.03 24.68
C GLY A 122 -11.87 18.30 24.91
N LEU A 123 -11.18 17.95 23.84
CA LEU A 123 -9.92 17.21 23.89
C LEU A 123 -8.67 18.11 24.01
N MET A 124 -8.83 19.44 23.97
CA MET A 124 -7.70 20.38 23.94
C MET A 124 -6.77 20.31 25.17
N ALA A 125 -7.28 19.86 26.30
CA ALA A 125 -6.50 19.72 27.54
C ALA A 125 -5.97 18.30 27.77
N GLY A 126 -6.21 17.39 26.84
CA GLY A 126 -5.89 15.97 26.99
C GLY A 126 -4.84 15.48 26.00
N THR A 127 -4.57 14.18 26.12
CA THR A 127 -3.64 13.45 25.25
C THR A 127 -4.41 12.65 24.22
N ILE A 128 -4.00 12.74 22.94
CA ILE A 128 -4.50 11.92 21.83
C ILE A 128 -3.38 11.00 21.37
N ILE A 129 -3.63 9.70 21.33
CA ILE A 129 -2.66 8.72 20.81
C ILE A 129 -2.84 8.49 19.31
N SER A 130 -1.74 8.43 18.60
CA SER A 130 -1.67 8.07 17.18
C SER A 130 -0.40 7.31 16.88
N MET A 131 -0.38 6.60 15.73
CA MET A 131 0.86 6.13 15.14
C MET A 131 1.77 7.32 14.82
N PRO A 132 3.11 7.13 14.84
CA PRO A 132 4.05 8.23 14.61
C PRO A 132 3.94 8.87 13.21
N SER A 133 4.36 10.13 13.10
CA SER A 133 4.54 10.81 11.81
C SER A 133 5.50 10.00 10.90
N PRO A 134 5.21 9.90 9.60
CA PRO A 134 4.09 10.46 8.85
C PRO A 134 2.94 9.46 8.59
N SER A 135 2.50 8.71 9.60
CA SER A 135 1.29 7.90 9.47
C SER A 135 0.08 8.76 9.10
N LEU A 136 -0.90 8.16 8.43
CA LEU A 136 -2.08 8.90 7.98
C LEU A 136 -2.90 9.45 9.15
N GLY A 137 -3.02 8.71 10.26
CA GLY A 137 -3.71 9.18 11.46
C GLY A 137 -3.06 10.44 12.05
N TYR A 138 -1.72 10.48 12.14
CA TYR A 138 -0.98 11.65 12.57
C TYR A 138 -1.22 12.86 11.66
N LEU A 139 -1.22 12.63 10.34
CA LEU A 139 -1.45 13.70 9.37
C LEU A 139 -2.86 14.27 9.45
N PHE A 140 -3.87 13.44 9.71
CA PHE A 140 -5.24 13.90 9.94
C PHE A 140 -5.37 14.70 11.24
N LEU A 141 -4.66 14.34 12.30
CA LEU A 141 -4.61 15.18 13.52
C LEU A 141 -4.02 16.56 13.23
N GLY A 142 -2.99 16.65 12.37
CA GLY A 142 -2.44 17.93 11.93
C GLY A 142 -3.38 18.73 11.01
N GLU A 143 -4.33 18.09 10.31
CA GLU A 143 -5.42 18.77 9.58
C GLU A 143 -6.50 19.27 10.55
N LEU A 144 -6.85 18.47 11.56
CA LEU A 144 -7.87 18.79 12.57
C LEU A 144 -7.43 19.90 13.52
N TYR A 145 -6.16 19.87 13.94
CA TYR A 145 -5.54 20.84 14.84
C TYR A 145 -4.38 21.56 14.14
N PRO A 146 -4.68 22.50 13.22
CA PRO A 146 -3.65 23.12 12.36
C PRO A 146 -2.73 24.10 13.09
N ASN A 147 -3.11 24.55 14.30
CA ASN A 147 -2.31 25.46 15.12
C ASN A 147 -1.51 24.66 16.15
N PRO A 148 -0.17 24.54 16.01
CA PRO A 148 0.65 23.73 16.91
C PRO A 148 0.74 24.28 18.35
N ILE A 149 0.36 25.56 18.56
CA ILE A 149 0.34 26.17 19.90
C ILE A 149 -1.00 25.92 20.60
N ALA A 150 -2.06 25.71 19.82
CA ALA A 150 -3.42 25.46 20.30
C ALA A 150 -3.91 24.09 19.76
N GLN A 151 -3.31 23.03 20.26
CA GLN A 151 -3.67 21.64 19.96
C GLN A 151 -3.55 20.79 21.23
N PRO A 152 -4.26 19.67 21.33
CA PRO A 152 -4.04 18.69 22.38
C PRO A 152 -2.62 18.12 22.32
N GLU A 153 -2.18 17.46 23.38
CA GLU A 153 -0.96 16.66 23.32
C GLU A 153 -1.17 15.49 22.36
N ILE A 154 -0.36 15.41 21.29
CA ILE A 154 -0.39 14.28 20.35
C ILE A 154 0.77 13.34 20.69
N ALA A 155 0.46 12.27 21.42
CA ALA A 155 1.43 11.24 21.76
C ALA A 155 1.56 10.25 20.60
N SER A 156 2.76 10.21 20.02
CA SER A 156 3.11 9.34 18.87
C SER A 156 3.82 8.07 19.36
N SER A 157 3.27 7.40 20.36
CA SER A 157 3.88 6.25 21.04
C SER A 157 3.35 4.91 20.57
N ALA A 158 2.24 4.88 19.81
CA ALA A 158 1.64 3.65 19.32
C ALA A 158 2.59 2.89 18.37
N GLN A 159 2.69 1.59 18.57
CA GLN A 159 3.43 0.65 17.71
C GLN A 159 2.49 -0.14 16.81
N THR A 160 1.21 -0.24 17.19
CA THR A 160 0.13 -0.81 16.40
C THR A 160 -1.05 0.15 16.32
N LEU A 161 -1.94 -0.10 15.37
CA LEU A 161 -3.17 0.70 15.21
C LEU A 161 -4.14 0.54 16.41
N LYS A 162 -3.99 -0.49 17.24
CA LYS A 162 -4.86 -0.77 18.40
C LYS A 162 -4.34 -0.16 19.69
N ASP A 163 -3.04 0.12 19.81
CA ASP A 163 -2.43 0.62 21.04
C ASP A 163 -3.10 1.90 21.55
N GLY A 164 -3.54 2.77 20.63
CA GLY A 164 -4.26 3.97 21.02
C GLY A 164 -5.63 3.68 21.67
N VAL A 165 -6.32 2.66 21.21
CA VAL A 165 -7.60 2.21 21.78
C VAL A 165 -7.37 1.64 23.17
N ASP A 166 -6.34 0.83 23.34
CA ASP A 166 -5.97 0.24 24.63
C ASP A 166 -5.65 1.34 25.65
N ALA A 167 -4.94 2.40 25.24
CA ALA A 167 -4.65 3.55 26.08
C ALA A 167 -5.92 4.35 26.50
N VAL A 168 -6.93 4.43 25.61
CA VAL A 168 -8.22 5.04 25.96
C VAL A 168 -8.95 4.21 27.03
N PHE A 169 -8.97 2.88 26.87
CA PHE A 169 -9.57 1.99 27.90
C PHE A 169 -8.82 2.03 29.23
N ALA A 170 -7.48 2.18 29.19
CA ALA A 170 -6.66 2.32 30.39
C ALA A 170 -6.76 3.71 31.02
N GLN A 171 -7.49 4.66 30.44
CA GLN A 171 -7.57 6.07 30.84
C GLN A 171 -6.21 6.81 30.82
N GLU A 172 -5.26 6.31 30.03
CA GLU A 172 -3.95 6.91 29.78
C GLU A 172 -4.02 7.98 28.70
N ALA A 173 -5.08 7.95 27.87
CA ALA A 173 -5.36 8.94 26.85
C ALA A 173 -6.85 9.28 26.81
N MET A 174 -7.16 10.53 26.44
CA MET A 174 -8.55 10.95 26.22
C MET A 174 -9.12 10.44 24.90
N ALA A 175 -8.26 10.30 23.88
CA ALA A 175 -8.69 9.89 22.55
C ALA A 175 -7.61 9.10 21.79
N ALA A 176 -8.05 8.34 20.78
CA ALA A 176 -7.19 7.65 19.82
C ALA A 176 -7.61 7.93 18.39
N MET A 177 -6.66 8.25 17.51
CA MET A 177 -6.90 8.39 16.07
C MET A 177 -6.60 7.06 15.37
N VAL A 178 -7.64 6.35 14.96
CA VAL A 178 -7.54 5.00 14.38
C VAL A 178 -8.35 4.87 13.09
N PRO A 179 -7.97 3.94 12.19
CA PRO A 179 -8.79 3.65 11.00
C PRO A 179 -10.20 3.17 11.38
N ILE A 180 -11.16 3.44 10.51
CA ILE A 180 -12.58 3.12 10.79
C ILE A 180 -12.82 1.61 11.01
N TYR A 181 -12.07 0.74 10.31
CA TYR A 181 -12.19 -0.72 10.48
C TYR A 181 -11.69 -1.21 11.85
N ILE A 182 -10.79 -0.46 12.48
CA ILE A 182 -10.41 -0.67 13.89
C ILE A 182 -11.50 -0.11 14.80
N ALA A 183 -11.94 1.13 14.56
CA ALA A 183 -12.99 1.77 15.36
C ALA A 183 -14.25 0.92 15.50
N GLN A 184 -14.67 0.28 14.42
CA GLN A 184 -15.86 -0.59 14.38
C GLN A 184 -15.76 -1.85 15.25
N GLN A 185 -14.56 -2.23 15.69
CA GLN A 185 -14.35 -3.35 16.61
C GLN A 185 -14.65 -2.99 18.07
N TYR A 186 -14.83 -1.70 18.38
CA TYR A 186 -14.99 -1.19 19.73
C TYR A 186 -16.28 -0.37 19.91
N PRO A 187 -17.45 -1.03 19.92
CA PRO A 187 -18.76 -0.36 19.98
C PRO A 187 -19.01 0.38 21.31
N ASN A 188 -18.15 0.19 22.31
CA ASN A 188 -18.22 0.89 23.60
C ASN A 188 -17.49 2.24 23.59
N LEU A 189 -16.82 2.59 22.49
CA LEU A 189 -16.19 3.90 22.30
C LEU A 189 -16.99 4.71 21.30
N GLU A 190 -16.93 6.03 21.46
CA GLU A 190 -17.66 6.99 20.65
C GLU A 190 -16.73 7.70 19.67
N SER A 191 -17.20 7.96 18.47
CA SER A 191 -16.49 8.74 17.45
C SER A 191 -16.87 10.20 17.55
N VAL A 192 -15.95 11.08 17.96
CA VAL A 192 -16.19 12.53 18.03
C VAL A 192 -15.74 13.27 16.77
N HIS A 193 -15.02 12.59 15.87
CA HIS A 193 -14.63 13.11 14.56
C HIS A 193 -14.33 12.01 13.57
N LEU A 194 -14.75 12.22 12.32
CA LEU A 194 -14.35 11.39 11.17
C LEU A 194 -13.49 12.23 10.22
N SER A 195 -12.36 11.70 9.81
CA SER A 195 -11.55 12.33 8.78
C SER A 195 -12.29 12.36 7.43
N ARG A 196 -11.79 13.17 6.50
CA ARG A 196 -12.19 13.02 5.10
C ARG A 196 -11.83 11.63 4.59
N SER A 197 -12.55 11.18 3.58
CA SER A 197 -12.30 9.91 2.90
C SER A 197 -11.15 10.04 1.90
N LEU A 198 -10.29 9.02 1.84
CA LEU A 198 -9.25 8.84 0.83
C LEU A 198 -9.47 7.54 0.08
N PRO A 199 -8.87 7.37 -1.11
CA PRO A 199 -8.78 6.05 -1.74
C PRO A 199 -8.15 5.05 -0.78
N GLY A 200 -8.65 3.82 -0.79
CA GLY A 200 -8.11 2.75 0.03
C GLY A 200 -6.65 2.44 -0.29
N ARG A 201 -5.96 1.77 0.65
CA ARG A 201 -4.54 1.39 0.53
C ARG A 201 -4.26 0.70 -0.79
N SER A 202 -3.20 1.12 -1.46
CA SER A 202 -2.84 0.64 -2.80
C SER A 202 -1.69 -0.35 -2.75
N PHE A 203 -1.83 -1.45 -3.48
CA PHE A 203 -0.73 -2.34 -3.83
C PHE A 203 -0.15 -1.87 -5.16
N SER A 204 1.09 -1.42 -5.13
CA SER A 204 1.76 -0.77 -6.26
C SER A 204 3.03 -1.53 -6.63
N ALA A 205 3.42 -1.49 -7.90
CA ALA A 205 4.67 -2.07 -8.39
C ALA A 205 5.64 -0.99 -8.86
N SER A 206 6.92 -1.18 -8.61
CA SER A 206 7.98 -0.39 -9.27
C SER A 206 7.87 -0.56 -10.79
N GLY A 207 8.09 0.52 -11.54
CA GLY A 207 8.12 0.48 -13.01
C GLY A 207 9.18 -0.47 -13.58
N LYS A 208 10.15 -0.92 -12.76
CA LYS A 208 11.17 -1.90 -13.12
C LYS A 208 10.65 -3.34 -13.15
N VAL A 209 9.55 -3.62 -12.45
CA VAL A 209 8.93 -4.96 -12.46
C VAL A 209 8.34 -5.23 -13.86
N PRO A 210 8.62 -6.38 -14.49
CA PRO A 210 8.09 -6.71 -15.82
C PRO A 210 6.57 -6.61 -15.89
N ALA A 211 6.04 -6.14 -17.03
CA ALA A 211 4.60 -5.98 -17.22
C ALA A 211 3.81 -7.28 -17.02
N THR A 212 4.37 -8.41 -17.47
CA THR A 212 3.78 -9.74 -17.28
C THR A 212 3.61 -10.10 -15.81
N VAL A 213 4.62 -9.78 -14.98
CA VAL A 213 4.57 -10.01 -13.52
C VAL A 213 3.55 -9.07 -12.86
N ARG A 214 3.54 -7.78 -13.24
CA ARG A 214 2.53 -6.84 -12.74
C ARG A 214 1.10 -7.32 -13.03
N THR A 215 0.86 -7.81 -14.25
CA THR A 215 -0.45 -8.38 -14.63
C THR A 215 -0.79 -9.60 -13.77
N ALA A 216 0.13 -10.56 -13.63
CA ALA A 216 -0.10 -11.77 -12.84
C ALA A 216 -0.38 -11.43 -11.36
N VAL A 217 0.36 -10.47 -10.77
CA VAL A 217 0.12 -9.99 -9.41
C VAL A 217 -1.23 -9.29 -9.30
N THR A 218 -1.60 -8.44 -10.28
CA THR A 218 -2.90 -7.78 -10.32
C THR A 218 -4.04 -8.79 -10.31
N ASP A 219 -3.97 -9.79 -11.19
CA ASP A 219 -5.01 -10.83 -11.33
C ASP A 219 -5.11 -11.69 -10.05
N ALA A 220 -3.97 -12.01 -9.42
CA ALA A 220 -3.94 -12.71 -8.15
C ALA A 220 -4.60 -11.89 -7.04
N MET A 221 -4.23 -10.61 -6.88
CA MET A 221 -4.78 -9.74 -5.84
C MET A 221 -6.30 -9.53 -6.00
N LEU A 222 -6.81 -9.40 -7.23
CA LEU A 222 -8.24 -9.26 -7.49
C LEU A 222 -9.05 -10.49 -7.08
N LYS A 223 -8.43 -11.68 -7.05
CA LYS A 223 -9.06 -12.96 -6.66
C LYS A 223 -8.74 -13.37 -5.23
N LEU A 224 -8.05 -12.54 -4.46
CA LEU A 224 -7.58 -12.91 -3.13
C LEU A 224 -8.73 -13.26 -2.20
N HIS A 225 -9.85 -12.55 -2.30
CA HIS A 225 -11.07 -12.79 -1.51
C HIS A 225 -11.77 -14.12 -1.81
N GLU A 226 -11.46 -14.78 -2.95
CA GLU A 226 -11.98 -16.10 -3.29
C GLU A 226 -11.25 -17.22 -2.52
N ASN A 227 -10.12 -16.91 -1.86
CA ASN A 227 -9.33 -17.91 -1.12
C ASN A 227 -9.66 -17.88 0.36
N PRO A 228 -10.36 -18.94 0.90
CA PRO A 228 -10.78 -18.96 2.30
C PRO A 228 -9.60 -18.90 3.29
N ASN A 229 -8.40 -19.34 2.91
CA ASN A 229 -7.22 -19.28 3.78
C ASN A 229 -6.62 -17.87 3.92
N LEU A 230 -7.19 -16.88 3.23
CA LEU A 230 -6.72 -15.48 3.27
C LEU A 230 -7.75 -14.52 3.88
N ILE A 231 -8.90 -15.05 4.39
CA ILE A 231 -9.92 -14.24 5.04
C ILE A 231 -9.35 -13.52 6.26
N ASP A 232 -8.55 -14.21 7.08
CA ASP A 232 -7.92 -13.61 8.27
C ASP A 232 -6.98 -12.46 7.88
N VAL A 233 -6.21 -12.61 6.79
CA VAL A 233 -5.35 -11.55 6.26
C VAL A 233 -6.18 -10.35 5.80
N LEU A 234 -7.27 -10.58 5.06
CA LEU A 234 -8.16 -9.52 4.60
C LEU A 234 -8.80 -8.79 5.78
N THR A 235 -9.24 -9.52 6.80
CA THR A 235 -9.82 -8.96 8.03
C THR A 235 -8.80 -8.10 8.77
N GLU A 236 -7.58 -8.61 8.94
CA GLU A 236 -6.50 -7.89 9.65
C GLU A 236 -6.08 -6.61 8.92
N ILE A 237 -6.06 -6.62 7.59
CA ILE A 237 -5.78 -5.42 6.80
C ILE A 237 -7.04 -4.56 6.56
N GLY A 238 -8.20 -4.91 7.13
CA GLY A 238 -9.42 -4.10 7.10
C GLY A 238 -10.04 -3.95 5.73
N THR A 239 -10.12 -5.04 4.94
CA THR A 239 -10.78 -5.03 3.63
C THR A 239 -11.54 -6.33 3.38
N THR A 240 -12.53 -6.27 2.51
CA THR A 240 -13.25 -7.45 2.01
C THR A 240 -12.65 -7.96 0.71
N GLN A 241 -12.09 -7.08 -0.12
CA GLN A 241 -11.52 -7.41 -1.42
C GLN A 241 -10.61 -6.30 -1.95
N PHE A 242 -9.88 -6.63 -3.00
CA PHE A 242 -9.13 -5.66 -3.80
C PHE A 242 -9.88 -5.33 -5.09
N VAL A 243 -9.76 -4.07 -5.54
CA VAL A 243 -10.28 -3.58 -6.80
C VAL A 243 -9.16 -2.93 -7.62
N LYS A 244 -9.32 -2.85 -8.94
CA LYS A 244 -8.35 -2.15 -9.79
C LYS A 244 -8.24 -0.68 -9.39
N THR A 245 -7.05 -0.12 -9.54
CA THR A 245 -6.79 1.31 -9.31
C THR A 245 -5.81 1.86 -10.34
N SER A 246 -5.63 3.17 -10.29
CA SER A 246 -4.70 3.89 -11.16
C SER A 246 -4.04 5.06 -10.42
N ALA A 247 -2.96 5.59 -10.98
CA ALA A 247 -2.32 6.79 -10.45
C ALA A 247 -3.27 8.00 -10.42
N ALA A 248 -4.25 8.06 -11.32
CA ALA A 248 -5.23 9.15 -11.36
C ALA A 248 -6.17 9.13 -10.14
N GLU A 249 -6.56 7.94 -9.65
CA GLU A 249 -7.44 7.82 -8.49
C GLU A 249 -6.79 8.26 -7.18
N ILE A 250 -5.47 8.06 -7.05
CA ILE A 250 -4.72 8.43 -5.83
C ILE A 250 -4.04 9.80 -5.93
N ALA A 251 -4.11 10.45 -7.09
CA ALA A 251 -3.42 11.71 -7.37
C ALA A 251 -3.78 12.83 -6.38
N GLY A 252 -2.77 13.61 -6.00
CA GLY A 252 -2.92 14.78 -5.11
C GLY A 252 -2.85 14.45 -3.62
N ASN A 253 -2.76 13.16 -3.21
CA ASN A 253 -2.66 12.79 -1.81
C ASN A 253 -1.23 12.98 -1.25
N GLU A 254 -0.18 12.96 -2.09
CA GLU A 254 1.19 13.24 -1.65
C GLU A 254 1.33 14.60 -0.97
N ARG A 255 0.42 15.55 -1.25
CA ARG A 255 0.43 16.89 -0.63
C ARG A 255 0.33 16.87 0.90
N MET A 256 -0.23 15.81 1.48
CA MET A 256 -0.29 15.62 2.93
C MET A 256 1.12 15.52 3.54
N LEU A 257 2.08 14.99 2.78
CA LEU A 257 3.48 14.84 3.19
C LEU A 257 4.28 16.15 3.15
N ARG A 258 3.76 17.24 2.57
CA ARG A 258 4.52 18.50 2.37
C ARG A 258 5.00 19.14 3.67
N ARG A 259 4.32 18.89 4.79
CA ARG A 259 4.70 19.38 6.12
C ARG A 259 5.59 18.41 6.88
N VAL A 260 5.83 17.23 6.34
CA VAL A 260 6.66 16.20 6.96
C VAL A 260 8.14 16.55 6.75
N PHE A 261 8.94 16.32 7.80
CA PHE A 261 10.37 16.55 7.73
C PHE A 261 11.01 15.74 6.59
N GLY A 262 11.89 16.39 5.84
CA GLY A 262 12.58 15.78 4.71
C GLY A 262 11.78 15.75 3.39
N TYR A 263 10.53 16.23 3.36
CA TYR A 263 9.77 16.27 2.10
C TYR A 263 10.51 17.08 1.02
N PRO A 264 10.72 16.52 -0.20
CA PRO A 264 11.48 17.20 -1.26
C PRO A 264 10.77 18.46 -1.75
N LYS A 265 11.44 19.60 -1.69
CA LYS A 265 10.89 20.92 -2.13
C LYS A 265 10.79 21.05 -3.65
N THR A 266 11.49 20.20 -4.41
CA THR A 266 11.49 20.23 -5.88
C THR A 266 10.28 19.52 -6.45
N THR A 267 9.65 20.14 -7.45
CA THR A 267 8.57 19.48 -8.22
C THR A 267 9.12 18.22 -8.91
N PRO A 268 8.39 17.09 -8.91
CA PRO A 268 8.83 15.90 -9.62
C PRO A 268 9.04 16.22 -11.11
N LYS A 269 10.13 15.75 -11.69
CA LYS A 269 10.20 15.65 -13.14
C LYS A 269 9.19 14.57 -13.55
N PRO A 270 8.27 14.86 -14.49
CA PRO A 270 7.33 13.84 -14.94
C PRO A 270 8.07 12.56 -15.30
N ALA A 271 7.63 11.43 -14.77
CA ALA A 271 8.16 10.13 -15.19
C ALA A 271 7.97 10.04 -16.70
N ALA A 272 9.04 9.73 -17.45
CA ALA A 272 8.93 9.53 -18.87
C ALA A 272 7.88 8.45 -19.13
N ALA A 273 6.89 8.77 -19.96
CA ALA A 273 5.88 7.79 -20.34
C ALA A 273 6.60 6.54 -20.89
N PRO A 274 6.15 5.32 -20.55
CA PRO A 274 6.74 4.11 -21.12
C PRO A 274 6.71 4.23 -22.64
N ALA A 275 7.87 4.02 -23.28
CA ALA A 275 7.98 4.04 -24.74
C ALA A 275 6.93 3.09 -25.33
N PRO A 276 6.19 3.49 -26.37
CA PRO A 276 5.25 2.60 -27.03
C PRO A 276 5.99 1.35 -27.49
N ALA A 277 5.42 0.18 -27.18
CA ALA A 277 5.96 -1.09 -27.63
C ALA A 277 6.18 -1.02 -29.15
N ALA A 278 7.43 -1.23 -29.59
CA ALA A 278 7.78 -1.22 -31.00
C ALA A 278 6.86 -2.20 -31.74
N SER A 279 5.99 -1.66 -32.59
CA SER A 279 5.13 -2.47 -33.46
C SER A 279 6.03 -3.33 -34.34
N ALA A 280 5.91 -4.64 -34.18
CA ALA A 280 6.60 -5.61 -35.03
C ALA A 280 6.25 -5.30 -36.50
N LYS A 281 7.26 -4.95 -37.29
CA LYS A 281 7.16 -4.70 -38.71
C LYS A 281 6.70 -5.99 -39.39
N PRO A 282 5.64 -6.00 -40.20
CA PRO A 282 5.25 -7.21 -40.92
C PRO A 282 6.38 -7.66 -41.84
N ALA A 283 6.74 -8.92 -41.77
CA ALA A 283 7.69 -9.54 -42.70
C ALA A 283 7.12 -9.44 -44.12
N ALA A 284 7.89 -8.83 -45.02
CA ALA A 284 7.54 -8.72 -46.41
C ALA A 284 7.45 -10.13 -47.06
N ALA A 285 6.31 -10.43 -47.63
CA ALA A 285 6.10 -11.65 -48.42
C ALA A 285 7.03 -11.64 -49.62
N ALA A 286 7.89 -12.65 -49.73
CA ALA A 286 8.74 -12.86 -50.89
C ALA A 286 7.85 -13.24 -52.09
N ALA A 287 7.85 -12.40 -53.13
CA ALA A 287 7.19 -12.66 -54.39
C ALA A 287 7.89 -13.79 -55.10
N VAL A 288 7.19 -14.88 -55.36
CA VAL A 288 7.60 -15.95 -56.27
C VAL A 288 7.45 -15.42 -57.71
N LYS A 289 8.57 -15.27 -58.42
CA LYS A 289 8.56 -15.09 -59.88
C LYS A 289 8.57 -16.46 -60.55
N LYS A 290 7.70 -16.56 -61.54
CA LYS A 290 7.61 -17.69 -62.49
C LYS A 290 8.89 -17.91 -63.24
#